data_5d34f43da7f1676f083b5c4b9fafeee0
#
_entry.id   5d34f43da7f1676f083b5c4b9fafeee0
#
_cell.length_a   1.000
_cell.length_b   1.000
_cell.length_c   1.000
_cell.angle_alpha   90.00
_cell.angle_beta   90.00
_cell.angle_gamma   90.00
#
_symmetry.space_group_name_H-M   'P 1'
#
loop_
_entity.id
_entity.type
_entity.pdbx_description
1 polymer ?
#
loop_
_entity_poly.entity_id
_entity_poly.type
_entity_poly.pdbx_seq_one_letter_code
_entity_poly.pdbx_strand_id
1 'polypeptide(L)'
;MANLTYKILENYRADAKHYPPIGRAMHISNGKYEVIVTLDVGIRIMHFSLVGRPNMFDDDCGLTENMPDGRTWYSYGGQRLWHSPEAFPRSYAIDDIPLEKYRLTEKGIRMYRAVETESNIQKIVEIEFCEDKLIVYNRLVNRNPWPVELAVWTQTAIKEGMMVYPVTQRDSGLLPNTHYVVWPYAKMTDPRIFFGQQFVTVVTDEKNTDPFKFGYPNEYKWAALFHDDMCFVKTFGFSADGVYPDRGCNLECYVQDWGGEMEDLSPLKTVQPGEMYEHKNEWYIFDHVKTPDPKDEQEIFRTLSPIIATVELEMPIK
;
A
#
# COMPACT_ATOMS: atom_id res chain seq x y z
N MET A 1 12.43 -9.07 -23.07
CA MET A 1 12.05 -8.00 -22.11
C MET A 1 11.56 -6.81 -22.93
N ALA A 2 10.39 -6.27 -22.63
CA ALA A 2 9.91 -5.05 -23.29
C ALA A 2 10.86 -3.89 -22.94
N ASN A 3 11.16 -3.04 -23.93
CA ASN A 3 11.99 -1.86 -23.69
C ASN A 3 11.24 -0.88 -22.81
N LEU A 4 11.80 -0.53 -21.65
CA LEU A 4 11.25 0.49 -20.78
C LEU A 4 11.40 1.88 -21.41
N THR A 5 10.34 2.66 -21.34
CA THR A 5 10.34 4.08 -21.69
C THR A 5 10.33 4.92 -20.44
N TYR A 6 11.06 6.03 -20.44
CA TYR A 6 11.17 6.96 -19.32
C TYR A 6 10.89 8.37 -19.81
N LYS A 7 10.02 9.09 -19.09
CA LYS A 7 9.67 10.48 -19.40
C LYS A 7 9.59 11.29 -18.12
N ILE A 8 10.34 12.38 -18.03
CA ILE A 8 10.17 13.34 -16.95
C ILE A 8 8.91 14.16 -17.23
N LEU A 9 8.06 14.26 -16.22
CA LEU A 9 6.90 15.13 -16.18
C LEU A 9 7.27 16.34 -15.34
N GLU A 10 7.24 17.51 -15.98
CA GLU A 10 7.41 18.78 -15.27
C GLU A 10 6.06 19.25 -14.71
N ASN A 11 6.09 19.92 -13.55
CA ASN A 11 4.88 20.43 -12.90
C ASN A 11 3.80 19.36 -12.65
N TYR A 12 4.21 18.14 -12.32
CA TYR A 12 3.29 17.06 -12.01
C TYR A 12 2.40 17.44 -10.83
N ARG A 13 1.08 17.24 -10.99
CA ARG A 13 0.07 17.63 -9.99
C ARG A 13 0.14 19.10 -9.57
N ALA A 14 0.44 19.99 -10.51
CA ALA A 14 0.34 21.44 -10.27
C ALA A 14 -1.11 21.89 -9.99
N ASP A 15 -2.10 21.09 -10.36
CA ASP A 15 -3.53 21.26 -10.14
C ASP A 15 -4.08 20.52 -8.92
N ALA A 16 -3.22 19.91 -8.10
CA ALA A 16 -3.62 19.23 -6.87
C ALA A 16 -4.44 20.16 -5.97
N LYS A 17 -5.50 19.62 -5.34
CA LYS A 17 -6.41 20.39 -4.52
C LYS A 17 -6.05 20.36 -3.04
N HIS A 18 -5.38 19.29 -2.61
CA HIS A 18 -5.22 18.98 -1.19
C HIS A 18 -3.78 19.15 -0.68
N TYR A 19 -2.82 19.40 -1.58
CA TYR A 19 -1.40 19.57 -1.22
C TYR A 19 -0.68 20.51 -2.21
N PRO A 20 0.51 21.04 -1.85
CA PRO A 20 1.31 21.86 -2.76
C PRO A 20 1.76 21.06 -4.01
N PRO A 21 2.02 21.73 -5.15
CA PRO A 21 2.52 21.08 -6.35
C PRO A 21 3.72 20.15 -6.08
N ILE A 22 3.69 18.93 -6.66
CA ILE A 22 4.77 17.96 -6.48
C ILE A 22 6.05 18.38 -7.23
N GLY A 23 5.92 19.06 -8.37
CA GLY A 23 7.06 19.39 -9.21
C GLY A 23 7.37 18.31 -10.22
N ARG A 24 8.61 17.77 -10.23
CA ARG A 24 8.99 16.73 -11.19
C ARG A 24 8.55 15.35 -10.74
N ALA A 25 8.13 14.56 -11.72
CA ALA A 25 7.87 13.14 -11.57
C ALA A 25 8.44 12.38 -12.78
N MET A 26 8.56 11.07 -12.67
CA MET A 26 8.99 10.22 -13.78
C MET A 26 7.89 9.23 -14.13
N HIS A 27 7.45 9.29 -15.39
CA HIS A 27 6.60 8.28 -15.99
C HIS A 27 7.47 7.17 -16.57
N ILE A 28 7.16 5.93 -16.25
CA ILE A 28 7.86 4.73 -16.71
C ILE A 28 6.84 3.76 -17.27
N SER A 29 7.10 3.20 -18.45
CA SER A 29 6.21 2.19 -19.04
C SER A 29 6.98 1.10 -19.75
N ASN A 30 6.45 -0.13 -19.68
CA ASN A 30 6.91 -1.28 -20.48
C ASN A 30 5.97 -1.60 -21.65
N GLY A 31 4.99 -0.71 -21.95
CA GLY A 31 3.96 -0.92 -22.96
C GLY A 31 2.72 -1.66 -22.49
N LYS A 32 2.77 -2.36 -21.36
CA LYS A 32 1.62 -3.00 -20.69
C LYS A 32 1.23 -2.22 -19.43
N TYR A 33 2.19 -1.97 -18.55
CA TYR A 33 2.03 -1.22 -17.32
C TYR A 33 2.67 0.16 -17.43
N GLU A 34 2.09 1.11 -16.73
CA GLU A 34 2.67 2.43 -16.52
C GLU A 34 2.64 2.83 -15.05
N VAL A 35 3.70 3.53 -14.65
CA VAL A 35 3.93 3.99 -13.27
C VAL A 35 4.38 5.43 -13.31
N ILE A 36 3.92 6.26 -12.38
CA ILE A 36 4.48 7.59 -12.15
C ILE A 36 5.03 7.65 -10.73
N VAL A 37 6.30 8.02 -10.62
CA VAL A 37 6.99 8.21 -9.34
C VAL A 37 7.43 9.64 -9.17
N THR A 38 7.37 10.15 -7.95
CA THR A 38 7.80 11.52 -7.63
C THR A 38 9.32 11.65 -7.60
N LEU A 39 9.83 12.83 -7.99
CA LEU A 39 11.26 13.18 -7.93
C LEU A 39 11.53 14.33 -6.96
N ASP A 40 10.60 15.25 -6.79
CA ASP A 40 10.77 16.45 -5.98
C ASP A 40 10.06 16.39 -4.61
N VAL A 41 9.30 15.33 -4.37
CA VAL A 41 8.64 15.01 -3.10
C VAL A 41 8.97 13.57 -2.73
N GLY A 42 9.28 13.29 -1.49
CA GLY A 42 9.40 12.02 -0.79
C GLY A 42 9.85 10.84 -1.60
N ILE A 43 9.43 9.63 -1.36
CA ILE A 43 9.25 8.58 -2.38
C ILE A 43 7.77 8.28 -2.42
N ARG A 44 7.11 8.55 -3.56
CA ARG A 44 5.73 8.17 -3.81
C ARG A 44 5.61 7.47 -5.15
N ILE A 45 4.82 6.39 -5.21
CA ILE A 45 4.35 5.82 -6.46
C ILE A 45 2.93 6.33 -6.63
N MET A 46 2.77 7.41 -7.39
CA MET A 46 1.49 8.14 -7.49
C MET A 46 0.51 7.49 -8.44
N HIS A 47 1.01 6.72 -9.40
CA HIS A 47 0.20 6.11 -10.44
C HIS A 47 0.67 4.70 -10.71
N PHE A 48 -0.28 3.79 -10.83
CA PHE A 48 -0.09 2.46 -11.38
C PHE A 48 -1.33 2.06 -12.15
N SER A 49 -1.16 1.75 -13.42
CA SER A 49 -2.25 1.30 -14.30
C SER A 49 -1.75 0.40 -15.42
N LEU A 50 -2.67 -0.22 -16.14
CA LEU A 50 -2.43 -0.64 -17.51
C LEU A 50 -2.38 0.60 -18.41
N VAL A 51 -1.54 0.56 -19.46
CA VAL A 51 -1.39 1.69 -20.39
C VAL A 51 -2.75 2.10 -20.99
N GLY A 52 -3.10 3.37 -20.78
CA GLY A 52 -4.36 3.95 -21.25
C GLY A 52 -5.59 3.62 -20.40
N ARG A 53 -5.42 2.99 -19.23
CA ARG A 53 -6.48 2.77 -18.24
C ARG A 53 -6.35 3.76 -17.07
N PRO A 54 -7.43 3.99 -16.30
CA PRO A 54 -7.39 4.83 -15.11
C PRO A 54 -6.36 4.37 -14.07
N ASN A 55 -5.90 5.32 -13.26
CA ASN A 55 -5.03 5.05 -12.12
C ASN A 55 -5.75 4.20 -11.06
N MET A 56 -5.08 3.16 -10.56
CA MET A 56 -5.60 2.34 -9.46
C MET A 56 -5.48 3.04 -8.10
N PHE A 57 -4.68 4.10 -8.00
CA PHE A 57 -4.39 4.80 -6.74
C PHE A 57 -5.07 6.17 -6.66
N ASP A 58 -5.29 6.65 -5.44
CA ASP A 58 -5.57 8.05 -5.21
C ASP A 58 -4.28 8.87 -5.35
N ASP A 59 -4.25 9.83 -6.23
CA ASP A 59 -3.12 10.74 -6.43
C ASP A 59 -3.44 12.19 -6.02
N ASP A 60 -4.49 12.40 -5.21
CA ASP A 60 -4.88 13.70 -4.65
C ASP A 60 -5.51 13.55 -3.24
N CYS A 61 -4.88 12.74 -2.40
CA CYS A 61 -5.38 12.42 -1.06
C CYS A 61 -5.35 13.66 -0.15
N GLY A 62 -6.50 13.92 0.50
CA GLY A 62 -6.69 15.08 1.37
C GLY A 62 -6.20 14.93 2.80
N LEU A 63 -5.62 13.78 3.18
CA LEU A 63 -5.17 13.55 4.55
C LEU A 63 -3.94 14.41 4.89
N THR A 64 -4.03 15.21 5.96
CA THR A 64 -2.97 16.09 6.44
C THR A 64 -2.85 16.04 7.94
N GLU A 65 -1.63 16.37 8.46
CA GLU A 65 -1.38 16.51 9.89
C GLU A 65 -0.56 17.76 10.20
N ASN A 66 -0.90 18.44 11.30
CA ASN A 66 -0.15 19.58 11.78
C ASN A 66 1.03 19.12 12.66
N MET A 67 2.24 19.39 12.21
CA MET A 67 3.45 19.00 12.92
C MET A 67 3.76 19.94 14.09
N PRO A 68 4.45 19.47 15.16
CA PRO A 68 4.80 20.29 16.32
C PRO A 68 5.66 21.52 16.00
N ASP A 69 6.38 21.51 14.89
CA ASP A 69 7.22 22.61 14.41
C ASP A 69 6.46 23.64 13.54
N GLY A 70 5.15 23.47 13.40
CA GLY A 70 4.27 24.37 12.64
C GLY A 70 4.19 24.07 11.14
N ARG A 71 4.92 23.05 10.63
CA ARG A 71 4.75 22.58 9.25
C ARG A 71 3.50 21.73 9.13
N THR A 72 3.03 21.53 7.92
CA THR A 72 1.95 20.57 7.60
C THR A 72 2.56 19.35 6.92
N TRP A 73 2.27 18.16 7.42
CA TRP A 73 2.52 16.92 6.73
C TRP A 73 1.36 16.63 5.76
N TYR A 74 1.69 16.19 4.55
CA TYR A 74 0.71 15.82 3.52
C TYR A 74 0.87 14.35 3.15
N SER A 75 -0.25 13.65 3.01
CA SER A 75 -0.25 12.27 2.49
C SER A 75 0.17 12.21 1.02
N TYR A 76 -0.22 13.21 0.22
CA TYR A 76 -0.11 13.25 -1.24
C TYR A 76 -0.92 12.16 -1.96
N GLY A 77 -1.03 10.97 -1.40
CA GLY A 77 -1.63 9.81 -2.02
C GLY A 77 -0.58 8.84 -2.61
N GLY A 78 -1.02 7.98 -3.52
CA GLY A 78 -0.19 6.93 -4.09
C GLY A 78 0.24 5.89 -3.06
N GLN A 79 1.30 5.14 -3.35
CA GLN A 79 1.93 4.31 -2.33
C GLN A 79 3.07 5.07 -1.66
N ARG A 80 3.09 5.03 -0.33
CA ARG A 80 4.16 5.52 0.52
C ARG A 80 4.78 4.41 1.37
N LEU A 81 6.02 4.62 1.77
CA LEU A 81 6.79 3.73 2.65
C LEU A 81 6.99 4.40 4.01
N TRP A 82 6.54 3.72 5.05
CA TRP A 82 6.74 4.12 6.44
C TRP A 82 7.47 3.03 7.23
N HIS A 83 7.76 3.32 8.49
CA HIS A 83 8.19 2.35 9.50
C HIS A 83 7.16 2.29 10.64
N SER A 84 6.87 1.08 11.07
CA SER A 84 6.01 0.78 12.23
C SER A 84 6.90 0.36 13.41
N PRO A 85 6.45 0.50 14.69
CA PRO A 85 5.16 1.01 15.13
C PRO A 85 4.94 2.49 14.85
N GLU A 86 3.67 2.87 14.58
CA GLU A 86 3.30 4.25 14.39
C GLU A 86 3.59 5.07 15.65
N ALA A 87 4.20 6.24 15.48
CA ALA A 87 4.44 7.18 16.57
C ALA A 87 4.50 8.61 16.03
N PHE A 88 3.64 9.48 16.55
CA PHE A 88 3.66 10.89 16.22
C PHE A 88 4.71 11.63 17.08
N PRO A 89 5.55 12.50 16.52
CA PRO A 89 5.64 12.89 15.10
C PRO A 89 6.58 12.00 14.25
N ARG A 90 7.26 11.02 14.84
CA ARG A 90 8.34 10.23 14.22
C ARG A 90 7.94 9.59 12.89
N SER A 91 6.77 8.95 12.80
CA SER A 91 6.31 8.30 11.57
C SER A 91 5.92 9.31 10.49
N TYR A 92 5.56 10.53 10.89
CA TYR A 92 5.13 11.64 10.03
C TYR A 92 6.27 12.54 9.58
N ALA A 93 7.45 11.97 9.36
CA ALA A 93 8.59 12.72 8.86
C ALA A 93 8.23 13.43 7.54
N ILE A 94 8.35 14.77 7.53
CA ILE A 94 8.01 15.59 6.37
C ILE A 94 8.91 15.23 5.19
N ASP A 95 8.32 14.98 4.04
CA ASP A 95 9.00 14.49 2.86
C ASP A 95 8.75 15.33 1.59
N ASP A 96 8.46 16.61 1.80
CA ASP A 96 8.28 17.64 0.77
C ASP A 96 9.60 18.20 0.19
N ILE A 97 10.60 17.32 0.08
CA ILE A 97 11.93 17.62 -0.46
C ILE A 97 12.28 16.65 -1.59
N PRO A 98 13.11 17.06 -2.56
CA PRO A 98 13.56 16.19 -3.63
C PRO A 98 14.24 14.90 -3.13
N LEU A 99 14.16 13.86 -3.95
CA LEU A 99 14.94 12.64 -3.72
C LEU A 99 16.42 12.96 -3.58
N GLU A 100 17.13 12.29 -2.67
CA GLU A 100 18.59 12.38 -2.59
C GLU A 100 19.23 11.98 -3.93
N LYS A 101 18.73 10.89 -4.51
CA LYS A 101 19.12 10.39 -5.82
C LYS A 101 18.13 9.33 -6.32
N TYR A 102 18.18 9.07 -7.60
CA TYR A 102 17.58 7.88 -8.21
C TYR A 102 18.55 7.26 -9.22
N ARG A 103 18.31 6.00 -9.56
CA ARG A 103 19.06 5.26 -10.58
C ARG A 103 18.07 4.49 -11.44
N LEU A 104 18.17 4.66 -12.74
CA LEU A 104 17.50 3.77 -13.68
C LEU A 104 18.24 2.44 -13.69
N THR A 105 17.49 1.35 -13.66
CA THR A 105 18.00 -0.02 -13.73
C THR A 105 17.58 -0.64 -15.06
N GLU A 106 18.06 -1.82 -15.39
CA GLU A 106 17.62 -2.55 -16.59
C GLU A 106 16.13 -2.90 -16.56
N LYS A 107 15.54 -2.95 -15.36
CA LYS A 107 14.14 -3.37 -15.16
C LYS A 107 13.23 -2.27 -14.59
N GLY A 108 13.74 -1.06 -14.32
CA GLY A 108 12.95 0.00 -13.73
C GLY A 108 13.75 1.10 -13.05
N ILE A 109 13.42 1.44 -11.84
CA ILE A 109 14.00 2.56 -11.09
C ILE A 109 14.25 2.20 -9.62
N ARG A 110 15.37 2.66 -9.08
CA ARG A 110 15.64 2.66 -7.63
C ARG A 110 15.79 4.09 -7.13
N MET A 111 14.99 4.43 -6.12
CA MET A 111 14.89 5.76 -5.55
C MET A 111 15.39 5.78 -4.11
N TYR A 112 16.09 6.84 -3.74
CA TYR A 112 16.67 7.03 -2.40
C TYR A 112 16.19 8.35 -1.82
N ARG A 113 15.58 8.30 -0.66
CA ARG A 113 15.29 9.50 0.13
C ARG A 113 16.53 9.89 0.94
N ALA A 114 16.66 11.18 1.25
CA ALA A 114 17.57 11.62 2.30
C ALA A 114 17.21 10.97 3.64
N VAL A 115 18.18 10.84 4.53
CA VAL A 115 17.94 10.32 5.88
C VAL A 115 16.95 11.22 6.61
N GLU A 116 15.90 10.64 7.18
CA GLU A 116 14.91 11.39 7.96
C GLU A 116 15.55 11.95 9.24
N THR A 117 15.30 13.22 9.52
CA THR A 117 15.83 13.88 10.72
C THR A 117 15.15 13.42 12.00
N GLU A 118 13.89 13.03 11.91
CA GLU A 118 13.03 12.61 13.02
C GLU A 118 13.37 11.19 13.52
N SER A 119 13.78 10.32 12.62
CA SER A 119 13.97 8.89 12.91
C SER A 119 15.40 8.38 12.67
N ASN A 120 16.23 9.10 11.91
CA ASN A 120 17.47 8.63 11.32
C ASN A 120 17.31 7.33 10.51
N ILE A 121 16.17 7.15 9.88
CA ILE A 121 15.91 6.05 8.93
C ILE A 121 16.02 6.60 7.50
N GLN A 122 16.67 5.83 6.63
CA GLN A 122 16.69 6.11 5.19
C GLN A 122 15.73 5.17 4.46
N LYS A 123 14.84 5.74 3.66
CA LYS A 123 13.91 4.99 2.82
C LYS A 123 14.47 4.81 1.42
N ILE A 124 14.33 3.59 0.88
CA ILE A 124 14.72 3.24 -0.49
C ILE A 124 13.58 2.42 -1.09
N VAL A 125 13.11 2.82 -2.26
CA VAL A 125 12.11 2.05 -3.01
C VAL A 125 12.68 1.71 -4.38
N GLU A 126 12.53 0.46 -4.79
CA GLU A 126 12.89 -0.01 -6.13
C GLU A 126 11.69 -0.65 -6.80
N ILE A 127 11.48 -0.32 -8.06
CA ILE A 127 10.42 -0.89 -8.89
C ILE A 127 11.10 -1.66 -10.02
N GLU A 128 10.69 -2.92 -10.19
CA GLU A 128 11.06 -3.74 -11.33
C GLU A 128 9.82 -4.09 -12.16
N PHE A 129 9.88 -3.84 -13.46
CA PHE A 129 8.87 -4.25 -14.41
C PHE A 129 9.15 -5.67 -14.88
N CYS A 130 8.18 -6.55 -14.69
CA CYS A 130 8.14 -7.89 -15.28
C CYS A 130 7.10 -7.91 -16.40
N GLU A 131 6.92 -9.07 -17.05
CA GLU A 131 5.98 -9.21 -18.15
C GLU A 131 4.51 -9.12 -17.66
N ASP A 132 4.23 -9.71 -16.51
CA ASP A 132 2.89 -9.90 -15.93
C ASP A 132 2.66 -9.17 -14.61
N LYS A 133 3.69 -8.50 -14.05
CA LYS A 133 3.63 -7.84 -12.76
C LYS A 133 4.65 -6.72 -12.60
N LEU A 134 4.47 -5.92 -11.57
CA LEU A 134 5.55 -5.12 -10.98
C LEU A 134 6.03 -5.77 -9.68
N ILE A 135 7.33 -5.64 -9.40
CA ILE A 135 7.90 -5.95 -8.11
C ILE A 135 8.34 -4.65 -7.46
N VAL A 136 7.87 -4.42 -6.23
CA VAL A 136 8.21 -3.23 -5.45
C VAL A 136 8.98 -3.66 -4.20
N TYR A 137 10.24 -3.26 -4.11
CA TYR A 137 11.09 -3.48 -2.96
C TYR A 137 11.06 -2.24 -2.07
N ASN A 138 10.54 -2.38 -0.89
CA ASN A 138 10.45 -1.34 0.13
C ASN A 138 11.54 -1.59 1.17
N ARG A 139 12.48 -0.64 1.34
CA ARG A 139 13.64 -0.83 2.19
C ARG A 139 13.81 0.30 3.18
N LEU A 140 14.07 -0.06 4.42
CA LEU A 140 14.45 0.84 5.50
C LEU A 140 15.90 0.56 5.91
N VAL A 141 16.73 1.60 5.96
CA VAL A 141 18.13 1.49 6.41
C VAL A 141 18.26 2.24 7.73
N ASN A 142 18.71 1.55 8.77
CA ASN A 142 19.00 2.17 10.06
C ASN A 142 20.30 3.01 9.98
N ARG A 143 20.16 4.33 10.09
CA ARG A 143 21.28 5.28 10.12
C ARG A 143 21.58 5.78 11.54
N ASN A 144 20.86 5.27 12.55
CA ASN A 144 21.20 5.51 13.95
C ASN A 144 22.50 4.82 14.32
N PRO A 145 23.24 5.32 15.33
CA PRO A 145 24.41 4.63 15.88
C PRO A 145 24.06 3.48 16.85
N TRP A 146 22.79 3.15 17.02
CA TRP A 146 22.25 2.06 17.84
C TRP A 146 21.25 1.21 17.06
N PRO A 147 20.96 -0.03 17.49
CA PRO A 147 19.90 -0.86 16.93
C PRO A 147 18.52 -0.23 17.12
N VAL A 148 17.63 -0.40 16.13
CA VAL A 148 16.24 0.05 16.18
C VAL A 148 15.32 -1.12 15.84
N GLU A 149 14.31 -1.36 16.67
CA GLU A 149 13.24 -2.29 16.32
C GLU A 149 12.18 -1.59 15.48
N LEU A 150 11.89 -2.13 14.31
CA LEU A 150 10.90 -1.59 13.39
C LEU A 150 10.35 -2.67 12.44
N ALA A 151 9.19 -2.38 11.84
CA ALA A 151 8.66 -3.08 10.68
C ALA A 151 8.61 -2.14 9.48
N VAL A 152 8.75 -2.68 8.30
CA VAL A 152 8.48 -1.98 7.04
C VAL A 152 6.96 -1.93 6.86
N TRP A 153 6.41 -0.75 6.65
CA TRP A 153 4.97 -0.52 6.52
C TRP A 153 4.68 0.23 5.22
N THR A 154 3.87 -0.37 4.35
CA THR A 154 3.48 0.21 3.08
C THR A 154 2.00 0.56 3.09
N GLN A 155 1.67 1.76 2.63
CA GLN A 155 0.31 2.29 2.59
C GLN A 155 0.01 2.72 1.16
N THR A 156 -1.06 2.17 0.59
CA THR A 156 -1.49 2.46 -0.78
C THR A 156 -2.83 3.17 -0.72
N ALA A 157 -2.85 4.46 -1.06
CA ALA A 157 -4.06 5.28 -1.08
C ALA A 157 -4.97 4.90 -2.25
N ILE A 158 -6.25 4.67 -1.96
CA ILE A 158 -7.30 4.27 -2.89
C ILE A 158 -8.40 5.31 -2.85
N LYS A 159 -8.70 5.94 -3.98
CA LYS A 159 -9.74 6.97 -4.07
C LYS A 159 -11.14 6.36 -4.01
N GLU A 160 -11.38 5.39 -4.88
CA GLU A 160 -12.68 4.72 -5.00
C GLU A 160 -12.53 3.27 -5.43
N GLY A 161 -13.51 2.46 -5.09
CA GLY A 161 -13.58 1.06 -5.45
C GLY A 161 -13.97 0.14 -4.30
N MET A 162 -13.83 -1.15 -4.54
CA MET A 162 -14.07 -2.20 -3.56
C MET A 162 -12.78 -2.92 -3.24
N MET A 163 -12.29 -2.79 -2.03
CA MET A 163 -11.17 -3.58 -1.50
C MET A 163 -11.68 -4.91 -0.97
N VAL A 164 -10.95 -5.99 -1.24
CA VAL A 164 -11.27 -7.36 -0.80
C VAL A 164 -10.05 -7.96 -0.12
N TYR A 165 -10.29 -8.50 1.06
CA TYR A 165 -9.27 -9.09 1.92
C TYR A 165 -9.68 -10.52 2.31
N PRO A 166 -8.86 -11.57 2.05
CA PRO A 166 -9.18 -12.94 2.42
C PRO A 166 -9.06 -13.13 3.92
N VAL A 167 -10.07 -13.74 4.53
CA VAL A 167 -10.11 -13.98 5.99
C VAL A 167 -9.29 -15.20 6.35
N THR A 168 -8.27 -15.03 7.19
CA THR A 168 -7.53 -16.14 7.78
C THR A 168 -8.40 -16.80 8.86
N GLN A 169 -8.62 -18.10 8.70
CA GLN A 169 -9.33 -18.94 9.66
C GLN A 169 -8.32 -19.85 10.37
N ARG A 170 -8.27 -19.73 11.68
CA ARG A 170 -7.42 -20.61 12.50
C ARG A 170 -8.16 -21.88 12.87
N ASP A 171 -7.61 -23.02 12.50
CA ASP A 171 -8.12 -24.33 12.95
C ASP A 171 -7.83 -24.47 14.46
N SER A 172 -8.88 -24.56 15.25
CA SER A 172 -8.82 -24.78 16.69
C SER A 172 -9.02 -26.26 17.05
N GLY A 173 -9.13 -27.14 16.06
CA GLY A 173 -9.50 -28.56 16.24
C GLY A 173 -10.99 -28.79 16.50
N LEU A 174 -11.79 -27.74 16.59
CA LEU A 174 -13.24 -27.78 16.75
C LEU A 174 -13.94 -26.91 15.71
N LEU A 175 -13.91 -25.60 15.93
CA LEU A 175 -14.45 -24.61 15.01
C LEU A 175 -13.34 -23.62 14.65
N PRO A 176 -13.19 -23.25 13.38
CA PRO A 176 -12.23 -22.24 12.97
C PRO A 176 -12.60 -20.90 13.62
N ASN A 177 -11.59 -20.12 13.95
CA ASN A 177 -11.76 -18.77 14.45
C ASN A 177 -10.86 -17.79 13.70
N THR A 178 -11.26 -16.53 13.72
CA THR A 178 -10.46 -15.40 13.26
C THR A 178 -10.46 -14.32 14.32
N HIS A 179 -9.51 -13.41 14.26
CA HIS A 179 -9.53 -12.22 15.09
C HIS A 179 -9.24 -10.98 14.25
N TYR A 180 -9.83 -9.87 14.67
CA TYR A 180 -9.60 -8.56 14.08
C TYR A 180 -9.14 -7.60 15.17
N VAL A 181 -8.18 -6.77 14.83
CA VAL A 181 -7.83 -5.58 15.60
C VAL A 181 -8.63 -4.43 15.00
N VAL A 182 -9.38 -3.71 15.84
CA VAL A 182 -10.20 -2.58 15.41
C VAL A 182 -9.76 -1.37 16.21
N TRP A 183 -9.53 -0.25 15.53
CA TRP A 183 -9.13 0.99 16.19
C TRP A 183 -10.29 1.62 16.95
N PRO A 184 -10.05 2.31 18.09
CA PRO A 184 -11.12 2.77 18.98
C PRO A 184 -12.14 3.73 18.37
N TYR A 185 -11.78 4.43 17.30
CA TYR A 185 -12.67 5.34 16.58
C TYR A 185 -13.60 4.64 15.58
N ALA A 186 -13.33 3.37 15.25
CA ALA A 186 -14.09 2.63 14.26
C ALA A 186 -15.46 2.20 14.81
N LYS A 187 -16.51 2.40 14.02
CA LYS A 187 -17.87 1.96 14.34
C LYS A 187 -18.14 0.61 13.66
N MET A 188 -18.33 -0.46 14.42
CA MET A 188 -18.57 -1.81 13.89
C MET A 188 -19.84 -1.94 13.01
N THR A 189 -20.66 -0.92 12.98
CA THR A 189 -21.86 -0.83 12.12
C THR A 189 -21.63 0.01 10.87
N ASP A 190 -20.38 0.30 10.52
CA ASP A 190 -20.05 1.08 9.34
C ASP A 190 -20.56 0.38 8.07
N PRO A 191 -21.40 1.04 7.27
CA PRO A 191 -22.05 0.39 6.13
C PRO A 191 -21.06 0.10 4.96
N ARG A 192 -19.86 0.69 5.00
CA ARG A 192 -18.81 0.44 3.99
C ARG A 192 -18.14 -0.92 4.18
N ILE A 193 -18.21 -1.49 5.39
CA ILE A 193 -17.46 -2.70 5.76
C ILE A 193 -18.41 -3.88 5.86
N PHE A 194 -18.09 -4.97 5.19
CA PHE A 194 -18.75 -6.24 5.37
C PHE A 194 -17.73 -7.29 5.86
N PHE A 195 -17.92 -7.78 7.07
CA PHE A 195 -17.14 -8.88 7.65
C PHE A 195 -17.83 -10.20 7.30
N GLY A 196 -17.37 -10.83 6.24
CA GLY A 196 -17.84 -12.15 5.80
C GLY A 196 -17.09 -13.31 6.46
N GLN A 197 -17.39 -14.52 6.03
CA GLN A 197 -16.71 -15.73 6.50
C GLN A 197 -15.40 -15.98 5.76
N GLN A 198 -15.37 -15.67 4.46
CA GLN A 198 -14.22 -15.87 3.59
C GLN A 198 -13.49 -14.56 3.24
N PHE A 199 -14.23 -13.45 3.22
CA PHE A 199 -13.70 -12.15 2.82
C PHE A 199 -14.19 -11.04 3.74
N VAL A 200 -13.32 -10.07 3.97
CA VAL A 200 -13.75 -8.73 4.37
C VAL A 200 -13.76 -7.86 3.11
N THR A 201 -14.87 -7.18 2.87
CA THR A 201 -14.97 -6.21 1.78
C THR A 201 -15.13 -4.80 2.33
N VAL A 202 -14.51 -3.84 1.68
CA VAL A 202 -14.59 -2.42 2.03
C VAL A 202 -14.92 -1.65 0.76
N VAL A 203 -16.03 -0.93 0.75
CA VAL A 203 -16.42 -0.07 -0.35
C VAL A 203 -16.23 1.38 0.05
N THR A 204 -15.46 2.14 -0.71
CA THR A 204 -15.27 3.56 -0.45
C THR A 204 -16.58 4.34 -0.63
N ASP A 205 -16.79 5.35 0.22
CA ASP A 205 -17.96 6.23 0.16
C ASP A 205 -17.57 7.65 0.59
N GLU A 206 -17.49 8.58 -0.38
CA GLU A 206 -17.14 9.98 -0.16
C GLU A 206 -18.10 10.76 0.76
N LYS A 207 -19.28 10.20 1.04
CA LYS A 207 -20.28 10.81 1.93
C LYS A 207 -20.13 10.39 3.38
N ASN A 208 -19.37 9.32 3.65
CA ASN A 208 -19.18 8.82 5.01
C ASN A 208 -17.87 9.35 5.58
N THR A 209 -17.97 10.39 6.40
CA THR A 209 -16.83 11.07 7.04
C THR A 209 -16.25 10.34 8.25
N ASP A 210 -16.93 9.30 8.76
CA ASP A 210 -16.45 8.52 9.91
C ASP A 210 -15.19 7.74 9.52
N PRO A 211 -14.09 7.83 10.29
CA PRO A 211 -12.92 6.99 10.05
C PRO A 211 -13.18 5.56 10.51
N PHE A 212 -12.69 4.59 9.77
CA PHE A 212 -12.67 3.19 10.16
C PHE A 212 -11.31 2.59 9.86
N LYS A 213 -10.73 1.89 10.85
CA LYS A 213 -9.51 1.11 10.64
C LYS A 213 -9.64 -0.25 11.31
N PHE A 214 -9.22 -1.29 10.60
CA PHE A 214 -9.05 -2.64 11.10
C PHE A 214 -7.78 -3.27 10.54
N GLY A 215 -7.32 -4.34 11.20
CA GLY A 215 -6.23 -5.17 10.73
C GLY A 215 -6.33 -6.58 11.30
N TYR A 216 -5.56 -7.49 10.75
CA TYR A 216 -5.46 -8.87 11.21
C TYR A 216 -4.25 -9.58 10.57
N PRO A 217 -3.83 -10.77 11.07
CA PRO A 217 -2.85 -11.60 10.40
C PRO A 217 -3.44 -12.23 9.13
N ASN A 218 -3.04 -11.75 7.98
CA ASN A 218 -3.42 -12.28 6.67
C ASN A 218 -2.39 -13.32 6.19
N GLU A 219 -2.69 -14.59 6.36
CA GLU A 219 -1.82 -15.71 5.95
C GLU A 219 -1.92 -16.00 4.45
N TYR A 220 -2.98 -15.54 3.77
CA TYR A 220 -3.15 -15.67 2.32
C TYR A 220 -2.22 -14.76 1.51
N LYS A 221 -1.65 -13.72 2.13
CA LYS A 221 -0.59 -12.87 1.58
C LYS A 221 -1.01 -12.02 0.39
N TRP A 222 -2.29 -11.70 0.28
CA TRP A 222 -2.80 -10.83 -0.78
C TRP A 222 -3.99 -9.98 -0.32
N ALA A 223 -4.19 -8.90 -1.06
CA ALA A 223 -5.39 -8.07 -1.05
C ALA A 223 -5.73 -7.68 -2.48
N ALA A 224 -7.00 -7.43 -2.77
CA ALA A 224 -7.46 -7.04 -4.09
C ALA A 224 -8.28 -5.75 -4.05
N LEU A 225 -8.22 -4.97 -5.13
CA LEU A 225 -9.05 -3.79 -5.36
C LEU A 225 -9.77 -3.93 -6.70
N PHE A 226 -11.07 -3.78 -6.70
CA PHE A 226 -11.87 -3.63 -7.91
C PHE A 226 -12.17 -2.16 -8.15
N HIS A 227 -11.76 -1.66 -9.31
CA HIS A 227 -12.00 -0.31 -9.76
C HIS A 227 -12.04 -0.26 -11.29
N ASP A 228 -13.05 0.39 -11.86
CA ASP A 228 -13.19 0.66 -13.30
C ASP A 228 -13.01 -0.59 -14.22
N ASP A 229 -13.74 -1.67 -13.93
CA ASP A 229 -13.65 -2.96 -14.61
C ASP A 229 -12.24 -3.59 -14.59
N MET A 230 -11.43 -3.23 -13.61
CA MET A 230 -10.12 -3.82 -13.36
C MET A 230 -10.05 -4.43 -11.96
N CYS A 231 -9.16 -5.41 -11.80
CA CYS A 231 -8.80 -5.95 -10.50
C CYS A 231 -7.30 -5.78 -10.28
N PHE A 232 -6.92 -4.96 -9.32
CA PHE A 232 -5.55 -4.85 -8.82
C PHE A 232 -5.36 -5.86 -7.69
N VAL A 233 -4.30 -6.68 -7.77
CA VAL A 233 -3.91 -7.60 -6.70
C VAL A 233 -2.54 -7.18 -6.18
N LYS A 234 -2.46 -6.92 -4.88
CA LYS A 234 -1.23 -6.63 -4.15
C LYS A 234 -0.88 -7.82 -3.30
N THR A 235 0.34 -8.35 -3.44
CA THR A 235 0.84 -9.45 -2.61
C THR A 235 1.91 -8.96 -1.65
N PHE A 236 2.06 -9.65 -0.53
CA PHE A 236 3.01 -9.32 0.53
C PHE A 236 3.44 -10.56 1.30
N GLY A 237 4.51 -10.44 2.11
CA GLY A 237 5.01 -11.57 2.90
C GLY A 237 4.17 -11.83 4.16
N PHE A 238 4.19 -13.08 4.60
CA PHE A 238 3.75 -13.51 5.95
C PHE A 238 4.73 -14.52 6.52
N SER A 239 5.03 -14.39 7.80
CA SER A 239 5.83 -15.33 8.58
C SER A 239 5.05 -15.79 9.80
N ALA A 240 4.78 -17.08 9.91
CA ALA A 240 4.01 -17.63 11.03
C ALA A 240 4.70 -17.41 12.40
N ASP A 241 6.05 -17.37 12.41
CA ASP A 241 6.85 -17.12 13.62
C ASP A 241 7.17 -15.63 13.81
N GLY A 242 6.70 -14.76 12.91
CA GLY A 242 6.93 -13.32 12.92
C GLY A 242 6.12 -12.61 14.02
N VAL A 243 6.75 -11.69 14.72
CA VAL A 243 6.02 -10.76 15.60
C VAL A 243 5.68 -9.53 14.81
N TYR A 244 4.39 -9.25 14.63
CA TYR A 244 3.93 -8.09 13.88
C TYR A 244 3.50 -6.97 14.80
N PRO A 245 3.60 -5.70 14.37
CA PRO A 245 3.04 -4.57 15.11
C PRO A 245 1.51 -4.69 15.23
N ASP A 246 0.90 -3.76 15.93
CA ASP A 246 -0.54 -3.59 16.04
C ASP A 246 -1.30 -4.88 16.41
N ARG A 247 -0.72 -5.61 17.41
CA ARG A 247 -1.25 -6.88 17.94
C ARG A 247 -1.27 -8.04 16.92
N GLY A 248 -0.34 -8.04 15.98
CA GLY A 248 -0.13 -9.13 15.04
C GLY A 248 -0.66 -8.87 13.63
N CYS A 249 -0.91 -7.62 13.27
CA CYS A 249 -1.37 -7.25 11.93
C CYS A 249 -0.22 -7.20 10.94
N ASN A 250 -0.29 -8.02 9.87
CA ASN A 250 0.52 -7.82 8.68
C ASN A 250 -0.30 -7.20 7.54
N LEU A 251 -1.60 -7.04 7.74
CA LEU A 251 -2.51 -6.34 6.86
C LEU A 251 -3.38 -5.40 7.69
N GLU A 252 -3.56 -4.19 7.19
CA GLU A 252 -4.47 -3.18 7.73
C GLU A 252 -5.23 -2.50 6.60
N CYS A 253 -6.39 -1.97 6.94
CA CYS A 253 -7.20 -1.14 6.05
C CYS A 253 -7.71 0.06 6.81
N TYR A 254 -7.49 1.24 6.25
CA TYR A 254 -8.10 2.49 6.69
C TYR A 254 -9.10 2.98 5.64
N VAL A 255 -10.20 3.58 6.05
CA VAL A 255 -11.18 4.20 5.15
C VAL A 255 -11.86 5.40 5.79
N GLN A 256 -12.03 6.46 4.99
CA GLN A 256 -12.74 7.69 5.32
C GLN A 256 -13.41 8.27 4.07
N ASP A 257 -13.90 9.50 4.11
CA ASP A 257 -14.57 10.17 2.98
C ASP A 257 -13.66 10.45 1.78
N TRP A 258 -12.37 10.65 1.98
CA TRP A 258 -11.41 10.85 0.89
C TRP A 258 -11.09 9.56 0.11
N GLY A 259 -11.44 8.37 0.65
CA GLY A 259 -11.13 7.07 0.09
C GLY A 259 -10.65 6.09 1.15
N GLY A 260 -9.58 5.34 0.89
CA GLY A 260 -9.03 4.40 1.84
C GLY A 260 -7.57 4.08 1.61
N GLU A 261 -7.01 3.23 2.46
CA GLU A 261 -5.65 2.71 2.36
C GLU A 261 -5.62 1.19 2.45
N MET A 262 -4.94 0.57 1.51
CA MET A 262 -4.52 -0.84 1.58
C MET A 262 -3.11 -0.89 2.15
N GLU A 263 -2.98 -1.43 3.35
CA GLU A 263 -1.74 -1.39 4.09
C GLU A 263 -1.19 -2.80 4.33
N ASP A 264 0.12 -2.96 4.27
CA ASP A 264 0.78 -4.22 4.64
C ASP A 264 2.09 -3.96 5.39
N LEU A 265 2.40 -4.86 6.32
CA LEU A 265 3.51 -4.74 7.24
C LEU A 265 4.41 -5.98 7.22
N SER A 266 5.70 -5.77 7.33
CA SER A 266 6.65 -6.85 7.64
C SER A 266 6.61 -7.20 9.14
N PRO A 267 7.18 -8.34 9.56
CA PRO A 267 7.45 -8.58 10.97
C PRO A 267 8.33 -7.49 11.58
N LEU A 268 8.23 -7.29 12.89
CA LEU A 268 9.19 -6.49 13.65
C LEU A 268 10.57 -7.14 13.59
N LYS A 269 11.60 -6.32 13.39
CA LYS A 269 12.99 -6.74 13.36
C LYS A 269 13.87 -5.71 14.06
N THR A 270 14.82 -6.19 14.86
CA THR A 270 15.91 -5.34 15.37
C THR A 270 16.92 -5.14 14.25
N VAL A 271 16.95 -3.94 13.68
CA VAL A 271 17.82 -3.55 12.56
C VAL A 271 19.07 -2.87 13.13
N GLN A 272 20.25 -3.43 12.85
CA GLN A 272 21.53 -2.92 13.33
C GLN A 272 21.94 -1.62 12.64
N PRO A 273 22.85 -0.81 13.21
CA PRO A 273 23.40 0.37 12.53
C PRO A 273 23.94 0.03 11.14
N GLY A 274 23.47 0.73 10.11
CA GLY A 274 23.83 0.51 8.72
C GLY A 274 23.13 -0.68 8.03
N GLU A 275 22.41 -1.50 8.78
CA GLU A 275 21.65 -2.63 8.22
C GLU A 275 20.43 -2.14 7.46
N MET A 276 20.06 -2.88 6.41
CA MET A 276 18.87 -2.67 5.59
C MET A 276 17.84 -3.76 5.87
N TYR A 277 16.57 -3.36 6.04
CA TYR A 277 15.45 -4.27 6.14
C TYR A 277 14.52 -4.07 4.94
N GLU A 278 14.19 -5.16 4.26
CA GLU A 278 13.41 -5.16 3.02
C GLU A 278 12.07 -5.85 3.22
N HIS A 279 11.04 -5.28 2.61
CA HIS A 279 9.72 -5.87 2.42
C HIS A 279 9.32 -5.77 0.95
N LYS A 280 8.96 -6.90 0.35
CA LYS A 280 8.65 -7.00 -1.08
C LYS A 280 7.16 -7.13 -1.31
N ASN A 281 6.64 -6.35 -2.26
CA ASN A 281 5.31 -6.51 -2.82
C ASN A 281 5.40 -6.91 -4.28
N GLU A 282 4.41 -7.65 -4.75
CA GLU A 282 4.18 -7.87 -6.17
C GLU A 282 2.79 -7.34 -6.53
N TRP A 283 2.70 -6.63 -7.65
CA TRP A 283 1.50 -5.93 -8.10
C TRP A 283 1.07 -6.43 -9.45
N TYR A 284 -0.21 -6.77 -9.56
CA TYR A 284 -0.83 -7.28 -10.77
C TYR A 284 -2.08 -6.47 -11.07
N ILE A 285 -2.37 -6.22 -12.35
CA ILE A 285 -3.66 -5.69 -12.80
C ILE A 285 -4.24 -6.63 -13.83
N PHE A 286 -5.49 -7.00 -13.63
CA PHE A 286 -6.32 -7.79 -14.54
C PHE A 286 -7.41 -6.89 -15.12
N ASP A 287 -7.48 -6.80 -16.44
CA ASP A 287 -8.47 -5.99 -17.16
C ASP A 287 -9.76 -6.76 -17.40
N HIS A 288 -10.85 -6.02 -17.66
CA HIS A 288 -12.18 -6.58 -17.95
C HIS A 288 -12.71 -7.48 -16.83
N VAL A 289 -12.45 -7.12 -15.59
CA VAL A 289 -12.92 -7.83 -14.40
C VAL A 289 -14.04 -7.03 -13.75
N LYS A 290 -15.27 -7.50 -13.90
CA LYS A 290 -16.42 -6.87 -13.26
C LYS A 290 -16.35 -6.95 -11.75
N THR A 291 -16.64 -5.84 -11.07
CA THR A 291 -16.75 -5.80 -9.60
C THR A 291 -17.92 -6.67 -9.14
N PRO A 292 -17.67 -7.67 -8.26
CA PRO A 292 -18.74 -8.49 -7.69
C PRO A 292 -19.55 -7.73 -6.62
N ASP A 293 -20.71 -8.27 -6.24
CA ASP A 293 -21.45 -7.74 -5.08
C ASP A 293 -20.58 -7.87 -3.80
N PRO A 294 -20.37 -6.78 -3.04
CA PRO A 294 -19.53 -6.81 -1.83
C PRO A 294 -20.03 -7.75 -0.73
N LYS A 295 -21.28 -8.22 -0.79
CA LYS A 295 -21.88 -9.13 0.19
C LYS A 295 -22.09 -10.55 -0.35
N ASP A 296 -21.87 -10.78 -1.63
CA ASP A 296 -21.94 -12.13 -2.22
C ASP A 296 -20.55 -12.78 -2.26
N GLU A 297 -20.18 -13.46 -1.16
CA GLU A 297 -18.89 -14.15 -1.05
C GLU A 297 -18.69 -15.24 -2.12
N GLN A 298 -19.77 -15.82 -2.65
CA GLN A 298 -19.66 -16.82 -3.72
C GLN A 298 -19.34 -16.15 -5.06
N GLU A 299 -19.91 -14.97 -5.34
CA GLU A 299 -19.56 -14.19 -6.52
C GLU A 299 -18.10 -13.72 -6.42
N ILE A 300 -17.69 -13.17 -5.27
CA ILE A 300 -16.30 -12.76 -5.00
C ILE A 300 -15.35 -13.95 -5.22
N PHE A 301 -15.67 -15.11 -4.64
CA PHE A 301 -14.85 -16.31 -4.79
C PHE A 301 -14.73 -16.76 -6.26
N ARG A 302 -15.83 -16.79 -7.00
CA ARG A 302 -15.82 -17.16 -8.44
C ARG A 302 -15.00 -16.18 -9.27
N THR A 303 -15.10 -14.87 -8.97
CA THR A 303 -14.39 -13.82 -9.69
C THR A 303 -12.89 -13.87 -9.41
N LEU A 304 -12.50 -14.02 -8.14
CA LEU A 304 -11.09 -13.98 -7.74
C LEU A 304 -10.34 -15.31 -7.94
N SER A 305 -11.00 -16.47 -7.87
CA SER A 305 -10.32 -17.78 -7.97
C SER A 305 -9.39 -17.90 -9.19
N PRO A 306 -9.80 -17.58 -10.44
CA PRO A 306 -8.90 -17.69 -11.58
C PRO A 306 -7.76 -16.65 -11.51
N ILE A 307 -8.01 -15.47 -10.94
CA ILE A 307 -7.03 -14.40 -10.77
C ILE A 307 -5.96 -14.83 -9.77
N ILE A 308 -6.37 -15.29 -8.59
CA ILE A 308 -5.45 -15.68 -7.51
C ILE A 308 -4.65 -16.93 -7.90
N ALA A 309 -5.25 -17.86 -8.66
CA ALA A 309 -4.51 -19.00 -9.23
C ALA A 309 -3.40 -18.55 -10.20
N THR A 310 -3.65 -17.48 -10.98
CA THR A 310 -2.63 -16.93 -11.92
C THR A 310 -1.42 -16.34 -11.17
N VAL A 311 -1.63 -15.81 -9.97
CA VAL A 311 -0.56 -15.26 -9.13
C VAL A 311 0.03 -16.29 -8.16
N GLU A 312 -0.33 -17.56 -8.32
CA GLU A 312 0.17 -18.71 -7.54
C GLU A 312 -0.06 -18.58 -6.02
N LEU A 313 -1.22 -18.03 -5.65
CA LEU A 313 -1.64 -17.89 -4.26
C LEU A 313 -2.93 -18.69 -3.97
N GLU A 314 -3.25 -18.81 -2.70
CA GLU A 314 -4.40 -19.59 -2.23
C GLU A 314 -5.62 -18.69 -2.00
N MET A 315 -6.80 -19.27 -2.26
CA MET A 315 -8.10 -18.70 -1.88
C MET A 315 -8.49 -19.17 -0.48
N PRO A 316 -9.32 -18.38 0.26
CA PRO A 316 -9.90 -18.84 1.52
C PRO A 316 -10.63 -20.18 1.34
N ILE A 317 -10.51 -21.06 2.35
CA ILE A 317 -11.20 -22.35 2.37
C ILE A 317 -12.73 -22.12 2.45
N LYS A 318 -13.49 -22.91 1.70
CA LYS A 318 -14.96 -22.87 1.73
C LYS A 318 -15.52 -23.51 3.00
#